data_5a06b3fe42e54f4f5b869806c9d8a5b0
#
_entry.id   5a06b3fe42e54f4f5b869806c9d8a5b0
#
_cell.length_a   1.000
_cell.length_b   1.000
_cell.length_c   1.000
_cell.angle_alpha   90.00
_cell.angle_beta   90.00
_cell.angle_gamma   90.00
#
_symmetry.space_group_name_H-M   'P 1'
#
loop_
_entity.id
_entity.type
_entity.pdbx_description
1 polymer ?
#
loop_
_entity_poly.entity_id
_entity_poly.type
_entity_poly.pdbx_seq_one_letter_code
_entity_poly.pdbx_strand_id
1 'polypeptide(L)'
;MRVTVLMENSTPSSRLAARHGLSLWLELADGRRALFDMGPDEAFLANARTLGADVTEADLAVLSHGHYDHGGGLPAFLAACSAVGRDVPVYVRTGAFEEHVSGTPARHHAIGVDPALAADPRVRLTSGRCDLGGGLALFSTSRRDHPTARSNGRLMERRDGMLAPDRFLHEQSLLVEEGGRRTLVSGCSHGGILNLMDAAEELAGAPLDAVVAGFHLMDPSGGTVEDAALTRELARELASRRASYLTFHCTGTDAFALLRDELGERVSYLHVGSRAEV
;
A
#
# COMPACT_ATOMS: atom_id res chain seq x y z
N MET A 1 5.72 -15.10 6.11
CA MET A 1 5.88 -13.66 6.48
C MET A 1 4.85 -13.30 7.52
N ARG A 2 5.26 -12.51 8.56
CA ARG A 2 4.31 -11.92 9.52
C ARG A 2 4.06 -10.46 9.14
N VAL A 3 2.80 -10.05 9.13
CA VAL A 3 2.35 -8.67 8.89
C VAL A 3 1.78 -8.11 10.20
N THR A 4 2.26 -6.93 10.62
CA THR A 4 1.68 -6.16 11.72
C THR A 4 1.23 -4.80 11.18
N VAL A 5 -0.03 -4.42 11.40
CA VAL A 5 -0.58 -3.12 10.96
C VAL A 5 -0.22 -2.04 11.97
N LEU A 6 0.61 -1.08 11.57
CA LEU A 6 1.06 0.04 12.40
C LEU A 6 0.16 1.27 12.26
N MET A 7 -0.44 1.48 11.07
CA MET A 7 -1.40 2.56 10.80
C MET A 7 -2.47 2.07 9.85
N GLU A 8 -3.72 2.40 10.15
CA GLU A 8 -4.92 2.11 9.38
C GLU A 8 -6.06 3.02 9.87
N ASN A 9 -7.18 3.08 9.14
CA ASN A 9 -8.29 3.99 9.41
C ASN A 9 -9.00 3.72 10.74
N SER A 10 -8.83 2.55 11.34
CA SER A 10 -9.55 2.09 12.51
C SER A 10 -8.68 1.28 13.47
N THR A 11 -9.07 1.27 14.72
CA THR A 11 -8.43 0.46 15.77
C THR A 11 -9.45 0.04 16.83
N PRO A 12 -9.42 -1.20 17.30
CA PRO A 12 -10.21 -1.62 18.46
C PRO A 12 -9.59 -1.20 19.79
N SER A 13 -8.38 -0.64 19.81
CA SER A 13 -7.61 -0.35 21.02
C SER A 13 -7.50 1.16 21.27
N SER A 14 -7.87 1.61 22.48
CA SER A 14 -7.69 3.00 22.90
C SER A 14 -6.23 3.42 23.11
N ARG A 15 -5.29 2.46 23.09
CA ARG A 15 -3.84 2.74 23.22
C ARG A 15 -3.15 2.98 21.88
N LEU A 16 -3.85 2.76 20.76
CA LEU A 16 -3.33 2.91 19.42
C LEU A 16 -4.06 4.06 18.70
N ALA A 17 -3.33 4.80 17.91
CA ALA A 17 -3.89 5.84 17.05
C ALA A 17 -4.34 5.23 15.72
N ALA A 18 -5.54 5.58 15.26
CA ALA A 18 -6.00 5.36 13.91
C ALA A 18 -5.99 6.68 13.13
N ARG A 19 -5.57 6.65 11.88
CA ARG A 19 -5.58 7.76 10.93
C ARG A 19 -5.93 7.22 9.56
N HIS A 20 -6.48 8.08 8.70
CA HIS A 20 -6.60 7.74 7.28
C HIS A 20 -5.20 7.57 6.70
N GLY A 21 -4.82 6.35 6.35
CA GLY A 21 -3.50 6.01 5.83
C GLY A 21 -3.09 4.58 6.16
N LEU A 22 -1.92 4.19 5.67
CA LEU A 22 -1.41 2.83 5.82
C LEU A 22 0.05 2.82 6.29
N SER A 23 0.38 1.91 7.21
CA SER A 23 1.75 1.50 7.52
C SER A 23 1.75 0.05 7.99
N LEU A 24 2.60 -0.76 7.38
CA LEU A 24 2.75 -2.18 7.69
C LEU A 24 4.18 -2.48 8.12
N TRP A 25 4.33 -3.30 9.15
CA TRP A 25 5.58 -3.91 9.55
C TRP A 25 5.59 -5.36 9.09
N LEU A 26 6.57 -5.71 8.27
CA LEU A 26 6.73 -7.03 7.67
C LEU A 26 7.95 -7.72 8.29
N GLU A 27 7.76 -8.90 8.87
CA GLU A 27 8.84 -9.75 9.35
C GLU A 27 8.94 -10.97 8.44
N LEU A 28 10.05 -11.10 7.74
CA LEU A 28 10.28 -12.14 6.73
C LEU A 28 10.85 -13.41 7.35
N ALA A 29 10.69 -14.54 6.68
CA ALA A 29 11.16 -15.84 7.18
C ALA A 29 12.70 -15.93 7.28
N ASP A 30 13.44 -15.14 6.49
CA ASP A 30 14.90 -15.06 6.56
C ASP A 30 15.43 -14.13 7.67
N GLY A 31 14.52 -13.55 8.46
CA GLY A 31 14.82 -12.63 9.55
C GLY A 31 14.88 -11.16 9.17
N ARG A 32 14.81 -10.81 7.88
CA ARG A 32 14.73 -9.41 7.46
C ARG A 32 13.40 -8.79 7.88
N ARG A 33 13.43 -7.47 8.03
CA ARG A 33 12.28 -6.65 8.40
C ARG A 33 12.09 -5.54 7.40
N ALA A 34 10.87 -5.32 6.95
CA ALA A 34 10.56 -4.25 6.02
C ALA A 34 9.43 -3.37 6.59
N LEU A 35 9.58 -2.05 6.42
CA LEU A 35 8.51 -1.09 6.64
C LEU A 35 7.85 -0.80 5.28
N PHE A 36 6.57 -1.10 5.15
CA PHE A 36 5.80 -0.84 3.93
C PHE A 36 4.78 0.27 4.23
N ASP A 37 4.98 1.45 3.63
CA ASP A 37 4.29 2.71 3.91
C ASP A 37 4.48 3.23 5.34
N MET A 38 4.30 4.53 5.56
CA MET A 38 4.58 5.23 6.82
C MET A 38 3.38 6.02 7.34
N GLY A 39 2.19 5.85 6.73
CA GLY A 39 1.00 6.59 7.11
C GLY A 39 1.07 8.09 6.80
N PRO A 40 0.08 8.87 7.30
CA PRO A 40 -0.02 10.30 7.01
C PRO A 40 0.92 11.17 7.84
N ASP A 41 1.39 10.68 9.00
CA ASP A 41 2.17 11.42 9.98
C ASP A 41 3.00 10.47 10.86
N GLU A 42 3.65 11.01 11.91
CA GLU A 42 4.50 10.27 12.85
C GLU A 42 3.75 9.30 13.78
N ALA A 43 2.43 9.28 13.80
CA ALA A 43 1.65 8.46 14.74
C ALA A 43 1.93 6.96 14.62
N PHE A 44 2.32 6.47 13.44
CA PHE A 44 2.71 5.07 13.26
C PHE A 44 3.93 4.67 14.12
N LEU A 45 4.85 5.60 14.43
CA LEU A 45 5.99 5.35 15.32
C LEU A 45 5.55 5.07 16.77
N ALA A 46 4.54 5.78 17.25
CA ALA A 46 3.99 5.55 18.58
C ALA A 46 3.25 4.20 18.64
N ASN A 47 2.50 3.88 17.60
CA ASN A 47 1.85 2.58 17.46
C ASN A 47 2.88 1.44 17.41
N ALA A 48 3.93 1.58 16.61
CA ALA A 48 5.01 0.61 16.48
C ALA A 48 5.63 0.28 17.86
N ARG A 49 6.01 1.32 18.63
CA ARG A 49 6.53 1.14 20.00
C ARG A 49 5.56 0.42 20.91
N THR A 50 4.26 0.77 20.87
CA THR A 50 3.22 0.13 21.67
C THR A 50 3.04 -1.34 21.31
N LEU A 51 3.23 -1.68 20.02
CA LEU A 51 3.13 -3.04 19.49
C LEU A 51 4.43 -3.85 19.62
N GLY A 52 5.51 -3.23 20.10
CA GLY A 52 6.82 -3.88 20.27
C GLY A 52 7.61 -4.02 18.95
N ALA A 53 7.28 -3.22 17.94
CA ALA A 53 8.04 -3.12 16.70
C ALA A 53 8.97 -1.90 16.77
N ASP A 54 10.27 -2.11 16.55
CA ASP A 54 11.23 -1.02 16.36
C ASP A 54 11.46 -0.83 14.85
N VAL A 55 10.81 0.18 14.30
CA VAL A 55 10.90 0.45 12.86
C VAL A 55 12.31 0.88 12.41
N THR A 56 13.17 1.32 13.33
CA THR A 56 14.55 1.65 13.02
C THR A 56 15.41 0.42 12.76
N GLU A 57 14.93 -0.77 13.14
CA GLU A 57 15.56 -2.06 12.83
C GLU A 57 15.16 -2.60 11.45
N ALA A 58 14.40 -1.84 10.65
CA ALA A 58 14.12 -2.23 9.27
C ALA A 58 15.40 -2.40 8.47
N ASP A 59 15.44 -3.41 7.61
CA ASP A 59 16.49 -3.61 6.62
C ASP A 59 16.22 -2.79 5.35
N LEU A 60 14.94 -2.50 5.11
CA LEU A 60 14.46 -1.67 4.02
C LEU A 60 13.10 -1.06 4.35
N ALA A 61 12.79 0.04 3.67
CA ALA A 61 11.44 0.59 3.64
C ALA A 61 10.96 0.75 2.19
N VAL A 62 9.65 0.65 1.98
CA VAL A 62 9.01 0.80 0.67
C VAL A 62 7.90 1.83 0.79
N LEU A 63 7.86 2.79 -0.12
CA LEU A 63 6.69 3.63 -0.34
C LEU A 63 5.92 3.09 -1.53
N SER A 64 4.66 2.69 -1.31
CA SER A 64 3.83 2.08 -2.34
C SER A 64 3.48 3.03 -3.47
N HIS A 65 3.20 4.30 -3.14
CA HIS A 65 2.88 5.35 -4.10
C HIS A 65 2.98 6.76 -3.46
N GLY A 66 2.87 7.81 -4.25
CA GLY A 66 3.18 9.18 -3.86
C GLY A 66 2.06 9.93 -3.13
N HIS A 67 1.13 9.26 -2.42
CA HIS A 67 0.10 9.96 -1.64
C HIS A 67 0.52 10.14 -0.17
N TYR A 68 0.08 11.28 0.44
CA TYR A 68 0.49 11.68 1.79
C TYR A 68 0.07 10.67 2.87
N ASP A 69 -1.06 10.00 2.69
CA ASP A 69 -1.59 9.02 3.63
C ASP A 69 -0.80 7.70 3.66
N HIS A 70 0.18 7.56 2.76
CA HIS A 70 1.18 6.49 2.73
C HIS A 70 2.61 6.98 3.01
N GLY A 71 2.95 8.19 2.57
CA GLY A 71 4.31 8.74 2.65
C GLY A 71 4.46 9.94 3.60
N GLY A 72 3.39 10.44 4.21
CA GLY A 72 3.47 11.61 5.10
C GLY A 72 4.31 11.39 6.36
N GLY A 73 4.41 10.15 6.83
CA GLY A 73 5.28 9.75 7.93
C GLY A 73 6.75 9.54 7.57
N LEU A 74 7.12 9.60 6.28
CA LEU A 74 8.51 9.38 5.83
C LEU A 74 9.53 10.30 6.50
N PRO A 75 9.29 11.62 6.68
CA PRO A 75 10.24 12.47 7.43
C PRO A 75 10.49 11.98 8.84
N ALA A 76 9.45 11.53 9.53
CA ALA A 76 9.55 11.03 10.91
C ALA A 76 10.32 9.70 10.97
N PHE A 77 10.12 8.81 9.99
CA PHE A 77 10.91 7.57 9.87
C PHE A 77 12.39 7.87 9.66
N LEU A 78 12.71 8.75 8.69
CA LEU A 78 14.08 9.13 8.39
C LEU A 78 14.78 9.78 9.61
N ALA A 79 14.07 10.64 10.34
CA ALA A 79 14.56 11.26 11.56
C ALA A 79 14.81 10.23 12.67
N ALA A 80 13.89 9.27 12.86
CA ALA A 80 14.05 8.20 13.85
C ALA A 80 15.26 7.32 13.54
N CYS A 81 15.47 6.94 12.29
CA CYS A 81 16.65 6.19 11.86
C CYS A 81 17.95 6.98 12.11
N SER A 82 17.97 8.27 11.76
CA SER A 82 19.13 9.15 11.99
C SER A 82 19.48 9.27 13.47
N ALA A 83 18.48 9.34 14.36
CA ALA A 83 18.67 9.45 15.81
C ALA A 83 19.41 8.24 16.42
N VAL A 84 19.34 7.08 15.77
CA VAL A 84 20.04 5.84 16.19
C VAL A 84 21.20 5.46 15.26
N GLY A 85 21.58 6.34 14.33
CA GLY A 85 22.71 6.14 13.41
C GLY A 85 22.46 5.04 12.36
N ARG A 86 21.21 4.83 11.92
CA ARG A 86 20.83 3.84 10.91
C ARG A 86 20.53 4.51 9.58
N ASP A 87 21.09 3.93 8.51
CA ASP A 87 20.85 4.32 7.11
C ASP A 87 19.98 3.27 6.42
N VAL A 88 18.67 3.27 6.74
CA VAL A 88 17.72 2.34 6.13
C VAL A 88 17.35 2.83 4.73
N PRO A 89 17.56 2.03 3.66
CA PRO A 89 17.16 2.41 2.31
C PRO A 89 15.63 2.46 2.17
N VAL A 90 15.13 3.52 1.53
CA VAL A 90 13.71 3.72 1.25
C VAL A 90 13.48 3.63 -0.25
N TYR A 91 12.82 2.59 -0.70
CA TYR A 91 12.54 2.38 -2.11
C TYR A 91 11.24 3.09 -2.51
N VAL A 92 11.35 4.01 -3.45
CA VAL A 92 10.24 4.87 -3.91
C VAL A 92 10.14 4.79 -5.43
N ARG A 93 8.96 4.65 -5.96
CA ARG A 93 8.76 4.63 -7.40
C ARG A 93 9.01 6.01 -8.01
N THR A 94 9.68 6.05 -9.16
CA THR A 94 9.82 7.27 -9.96
C THR A 94 8.46 7.91 -10.20
N GLY A 95 8.36 9.23 -10.01
CA GLY A 95 7.11 9.99 -10.09
C GLY A 95 6.37 10.15 -8.76
N ALA A 96 6.70 9.41 -7.71
CA ALA A 96 5.99 9.50 -6.42
C ALA A 96 6.15 10.87 -5.72
N PHE A 97 7.19 11.62 -6.05
CA PHE A 97 7.44 12.98 -5.54
C PHE A 97 6.94 14.09 -6.47
N GLU A 98 6.25 13.74 -7.54
CA GLU A 98 5.58 14.70 -8.41
C GLU A 98 4.31 15.24 -7.74
N GLU A 99 3.69 16.25 -8.35
CA GLU A 99 2.48 16.84 -7.79
C GLU A 99 1.27 15.94 -8.06
N HIS A 100 0.69 15.43 -6.98
CA HIS A 100 -0.56 14.68 -6.98
C HIS A 100 -1.64 15.48 -6.25
N VAL A 101 -2.85 15.53 -6.83
CA VAL A 101 -3.97 16.29 -6.27
C VAL A 101 -5.28 15.51 -6.34
N SER A 102 -6.19 15.80 -5.42
CA SER A 102 -7.56 15.28 -5.43
C SER A 102 -8.57 16.39 -5.66
N GLY A 103 -9.56 16.14 -6.52
CA GLY A 103 -10.64 17.08 -6.83
C GLY A 103 -10.93 17.21 -8.31
N THR A 104 -11.04 18.45 -8.79
CA THR A 104 -11.21 18.81 -10.20
C THR A 104 -10.17 19.84 -10.59
N PRO A 105 -9.87 20.08 -11.88
CA PRO A 105 -8.92 21.12 -12.28
C PRO A 105 -9.21 22.51 -11.69
N ALA A 106 -10.50 22.84 -11.49
CA ALA A 106 -10.92 24.12 -10.95
C ALA A 106 -10.90 24.19 -9.40
N ARG A 107 -11.01 23.02 -8.73
CA ARG A 107 -11.06 22.93 -7.26
C ARG A 107 -10.42 21.63 -6.80
N HIS A 108 -9.20 21.72 -6.36
CA HIS A 108 -8.41 20.57 -5.90
C HIS A 108 -7.57 20.93 -4.66
N HIS A 109 -7.03 19.92 -4.01
CA HIS A 109 -6.04 20.06 -2.94
C HIS A 109 -4.92 19.05 -3.15
N ALA A 110 -3.73 19.40 -2.67
CA ALA A 110 -2.56 18.53 -2.74
C ALA A 110 -2.76 17.28 -1.88
N ILE A 111 -2.35 16.14 -2.44
CA ILE A 111 -2.33 14.84 -1.76
C ILE A 111 -0.98 14.14 -1.90
N GLY A 112 0.01 14.81 -2.50
CA GLY A 112 1.35 14.28 -2.69
C GLY A 112 2.19 14.26 -1.41
N VAL A 113 3.33 13.61 -1.47
CA VAL A 113 4.39 13.66 -0.46
C VAL A 113 5.32 14.85 -0.71
N ASP A 114 6.08 15.27 0.32
CA ASP A 114 7.02 16.39 0.19
C ASP A 114 8.11 16.07 -0.85
N PRO A 115 8.20 16.82 -1.96
CA PRO A 115 9.17 16.57 -3.01
C PRO A 115 10.64 16.75 -2.56
N ALA A 116 10.88 17.51 -1.48
CA ALA A 116 12.23 17.68 -0.94
C ALA A 116 12.85 16.36 -0.43
N LEU A 117 12.02 15.39 -0.08
CA LEU A 117 12.46 14.07 0.38
C LEU A 117 13.15 13.25 -0.71
N ALA A 118 12.93 13.56 -1.99
CA ALA A 118 13.63 12.91 -3.11
C ALA A 118 15.15 13.11 -3.05
N ALA A 119 15.62 14.16 -2.36
CA ALA A 119 17.05 14.45 -2.21
C ALA A 119 17.71 13.72 -1.03
N ASP A 120 16.95 13.04 -0.16
CA ASP A 120 17.55 12.27 0.95
C ASP A 120 18.38 11.11 0.39
N PRO A 121 19.63 10.94 0.81
CA PRO A 121 20.54 9.92 0.24
C PRO A 121 20.06 8.47 0.51
N ARG A 122 19.14 8.25 1.43
CA ARG A 122 18.52 6.93 1.69
C ARG A 122 17.41 6.59 0.70
N VAL A 123 16.82 7.59 0.04
CA VAL A 123 15.79 7.38 -0.98
C VAL A 123 16.41 6.74 -2.23
N ARG A 124 15.85 5.62 -2.64
CA ARG A 124 16.24 4.85 -3.83
C ARG A 124 15.08 4.85 -4.81
N LEU A 125 15.20 5.64 -5.87
CA LEU A 125 14.18 5.67 -6.92
C LEU A 125 14.20 4.37 -7.73
N THR A 126 13.05 3.74 -7.87
CA THR A 126 12.85 2.51 -8.66
C THR A 126 12.16 2.82 -9.98
N SER A 127 12.49 2.05 -11.01
CA SER A 127 11.83 2.05 -12.32
C SER A 127 11.75 0.61 -12.83
N GLY A 128 10.56 0.16 -13.28
CA GLY A 128 10.36 -1.24 -13.66
C GLY A 128 10.44 -2.21 -12.47
N ARG A 129 10.95 -3.41 -12.70
CA ARG A 129 11.24 -4.41 -11.67
C ARG A 129 12.53 -4.04 -10.94
N CYS A 130 12.52 -4.19 -9.62
CA CYS A 130 13.72 -4.06 -8.78
C CYS A 130 13.82 -5.29 -7.86
N ASP A 131 14.81 -6.14 -8.09
CA ASP A 131 15.08 -7.30 -7.25
C ASP A 131 15.84 -6.85 -5.99
N LEU A 132 15.27 -7.15 -4.82
CA LEU A 132 15.84 -6.81 -3.51
C LEU A 132 16.56 -8.00 -2.87
N GLY A 133 16.66 -9.11 -3.58
CA GLY A 133 17.24 -10.36 -3.09
C GLY A 133 16.36 -11.12 -2.11
N GLY A 134 16.71 -12.37 -1.83
CA GLY A 134 16.00 -13.21 -0.85
C GLY A 134 14.51 -13.37 -1.14
N GLY A 135 14.09 -13.44 -2.41
CA GLY A 135 12.70 -13.60 -2.79
C GLY A 135 11.85 -12.32 -2.72
N LEU A 136 12.46 -11.14 -2.60
CA LEU A 136 11.77 -9.86 -2.61
C LEU A 136 11.96 -9.16 -3.95
N ALA A 137 10.89 -8.73 -4.59
CA ALA A 137 10.94 -7.93 -5.80
C ALA A 137 9.90 -6.82 -5.79
N LEU A 138 10.33 -5.59 -6.05
CA LEU A 138 9.42 -4.49 -6.35
C LEU A 138 9.08 -4.50 -7.83
N PHE A 139 7.82 -4.21 -8.12
CA PHE A 139 7.34 -4.10 -9.49
C PHE A 139 6.24 -3.04 -9.57
N SER A 140 5.95 -2.61 -10.78
CA SER A 140 4.78 -1.80 -11.10
C SER A 140 4.17 -2.31 -12.40
N THR A 141 2.92 -1.99 -12.65
CA THR A 141 2.24 -2.36 -13.88
C THR A 141 1.46 -1.20 -14.47
N SER A 142 1.50 -1.07 -15.78
CA SER A 142 0.59 -0.23 -16.56
C SER A 142 -0.56 -1.01 -17.17
N ARG A 143 -0.67 -2.31 -16.80
CA ARG A 143 -1.75 -3.19 -17.24
C ARG A 143 -3.12 -2.62 -16.85
N ARG A 144 -4.09 -2.72 -17.74
CA ARG A 144 -5.48 -2.26 -17.55
C ARG A 144 -6.46 -3.25 -18.19
N ASP A 145 -6.17 -4.54 -18.04
CA ASP A 145 -7.00 -5.64 -18.55
C ASP A 145 -8.29 -5.79 -17.73
N HIS A 146 -8.23 -5.36 -16.45
CA HIS A 146 -9.36 -5.31 -15.52
C HIS A 146 -9.70 -3.85 -15.15
N PRO A 147 -10.98 -3.59 -14.80
CA PRO A 147 -11.40 -2.26 -14.33
C PRO A 147 -10.61 -1.78 -13.11
N THR A 148 -10.43 -0.47 -13.00
CA THR A 148 -9.94 0.21 -11.80
C THR A 148 -11.10 0.88 -11.07
N ALA A 149 -10.89 1.22 -9.80
CA ALA A 149 -11.92 1.88 -8.99
C ALA A 149 -12.35 3.22 -9.59
N ARG A 150 -13.65 3.53 -9.55
CA ARG A 150 -14.19 4.82 -10.05
C ARG A 150 -13.72 6.01 -9.22
N SER A 151 -13.42 5.80 -7.94
CA SER A 151 -12.86 6.81 -7.04
C SER A 151 -11.55 7.40 -7.57
N ASN A 152 -10.77 6.67 -8.37
CA ASN A 152 -9.60 7.16 -9.08
C ASN A 152 -9.91 8.39 -9.98
N GLY A 153 -11.14 8.54 -10.46
CA GLY A 153 -11.53 9.64 -11.35
C GLY A 153 -11.41 11.04 -10.76
N ARG A 154 -11.19 11.15 -9.43
CA ARG A 154 -10.91 12.43 -8.74
C ARG A 154 -9.43 12.69 -8.51
N LEU A 155 -8.58 11.72 -8.81
CA LEU A 155 -7.14 11.80 -8.60
C LEU A 155 -6.45 12.27 -9.87
N MET A 156 -5.58 13.25 -9.73
CA MET A 156 -4.90 13.88 -10.85
C MET A 156 -3.41 14.02 -10.57
N GLU A 157 -2.63 13.90 -11.61
CA GLU A 157 -1.19 14.20 -11.65
C GLU A 157 -0.93 15.50 -12.41
N ARG A 158 0.14 16.22 -12.07
CA ARG A 158 0.62 17.33 -12.92
C ARG A 158 1.55 16.76 -14.00
N ARG A 159 1.17 16.95 -15.24
CA ARG A 159 1.94 16.52 -16.41
C ARG A 159 2.03 17.65 -17.41
N ASP A 160 3.24 17.96 -17.88
CA ASP A 160 3.50 19.03 -18.85
C ASP A 160 2.89 20.38 -18.42
N GLY A 161 2.91 20.66 -17.09
CA GLY A 161 2.37 21.88 -16.51
C GLY A 161 0.85 21.91 -16.31
N MET A 162 0.11 20.86 -16.74
CA MET A 162 -1.34 20.77 -16.64
C MET A 162 -1.76 19.63 -15.70
N LEU A 163 -2.91 19.81 -15.02
CA LEU A 163 -3.54 18.71 -14.29
C LEU A 163 -4.26 17.78 -15.27
N ALA A 164 -3.97 16.51 -15.16
CA ALA A 164 -4.56 15.44 -15.96
C ALA A 164 -4.95 14.28 -15.03
N PRO A 165 -5.87 13.38 -15.44
CA PRO A 165 -6.16 12.17 -14.68
C PRO A 165 -4.87 11.41 -14.36
N ASP A 166 -4.74 10.98 -13.09
CA ASP A 166 -3.57 10.24 -12.64
C ASP A 166 -3.55 8.85 -13.31
N ARG A 167 -2.38 8.48 -13.82
CA ARG A 167 -2.14 7.16 -14.44
C ARG A 167 -1.58 6.16 -13.46
N PHE A 168 -1.26 6.64 -12.23
CA PHE A 168 -0.66 5.85 -11.16
C PHE A 168 0.64 5.13 -11.56
N LEU A 169 1.45 5.78 -12.41
CA LEU A 169 2.76 5.26 -12.79
C LEU A 169 3.77 5.34 -11.64
N HIS A 170 3.44 6.10 -10.61
CA HIS A 170 4.17 6.19 -9.35
C HIS A 170 3.81 5.11 -8.33
N GLU A 171 2.90 4.19 -8.67
CA GLU A 171 2.54 3.04 -7.82
C GLU A 171 3.50 1.88 -8.04
N GLN A 172 3.92 1.23 -6.96
CA GLN A 172 4.66 -0.02 -6.95
C GLN A 172 4.14 -0.96 -5.86
N SER A 173 4.34 -2.24 -6.10
CA SER A 173 3.98 -3.32 -5.17
C SER A 173 5.20 -4.18 -4.86
N LEU A 174 5.14 -4.93 -3.76
CA LEU A 174 6.17 -5.87 -3.34
C LEU A 174 5.65 -7.30 -3.55
N LEU A 175 6.37 -8.09 -4.34
CA LEU A 175 6.22 -9.54 -4.39
C LEU A 175 7.18 -10.15 -3.36
N VAL A 176 6.65 -11.02 -2.50
CA VAL A 176 7.40 -11.78 -1.51
C VAL A 176 7.28 -13.26 -1.84
N GLU A 177 8.41 -13.90 -2.15
CA GLU A 177 8.50 -15.33 -2.37
C GLU A 177 9.33 -15.96 -1.26
N GLU A 178 8.68 -16.67 -0.34
CA GLU A 178 9.33 -17.34 0.78
C GLU A 178 8.67 -18.66 1.13
N GLY A 179 9.45 -19.67 1.48
CA GLY A 179 8.92 -20.98 1.87
C GLY A 179 8.03 -21.65 0.82
N GLY A 180 8.21 -21.33 -0.46
CA GLY A 180 7.38 -21.80 -1.57
C GLY A 180 6.02 -21.09 -1.69
N ARG A 181 5.76 -20.06 -0.90
CA ARG A 181 4.56 -19.21 -0.95
C ARG A 181 4.88 -17.89 -1.64
N ARG A 182 3.87 -17.33 -2.29
CA ARG A 182 3.93 -16.07 -3.05
C ARG A 182 2.89 -15.11 -2.50
N THR A 183 3.35 -14.00 -1.98
CA THR A 183 2.50 -12.96 -1.39
C THR A 183 2.70 -11.65 -2.14
N LEU A 184 1.60 -11.07 -2.61
CA LEU A 184 1.55 -9.69 -3.10
C LEU A 184 1.29 -8.75 -1.92
N VAL A 185 2.15 -7.75 -1.72
CA VAL A 185 1.89 -6.63 -0.80
C VAL A 185 1.75 -5.35 -1.61
N SER A 186 0.65 -4.64 -1.44
CA SER A 186 0.36 -3.38 -2.14
C SER A 186 -0.28 -2.36 -1.19
N GLY A 187 -0.21 -1.08 -1.55
CA GLY A 187 -0.94 0.00 -0.88
C GLY A 187 -2.41 0.03 -1.28
N CYS A 188 -2.82 1.11 -1.95
CA CYS A 188 -4.20 1.31 -2.38
C CYS A 188 -4.63 0.50 -3.61
N SER A 189 -3.69 -0.02 -4.38
CA SER A 189 -3.96 -0.74 -5.63
C SER A 189 -4.75 0.10 -6.65
N HIS A 190 -4.34 1.36 -6.85
CA HIS A 190 -4.97 2.27 -7.82
C HIS A 190 -4.94 1.72 -9.24
N GLY A 191 -3.91 0.96 -9.61
CA GLY A 191 -3.82 0.21 -10.86
C GLY A 191 -4.88 -0.88 -11.03
N GLY A 192 -5.67 -1.15 -9.99
CA GLY A 192 -6.65 -2.23 -9.89
C GLY A 192 -6.02 -3.51 -9.38
N ILE A 193 -6.58 -4.06 -8.28
CA ILE A 193 -5.98 -5.22 -7.60
C ILE A 193 -5.80 -6.43 -8.52
N LEU A 194 -6.75 -6.69 -9.44
CA LEU A 194 -6.64 -7.81 -10.39
C LEU A 194 -5.49 -7.60 -11.38
N ASN A 195 -5.28 -6.38 -11.87
CA ASN A 195 -4.15 -6.05 -12.74
C ASN A 195 -2.80 -6.22 -12.02
N LEU A 196 -2.74 -5.88 -10.73
CA LEU A 196 -1.55 -6.08 -9.90
C LEU A 196 -1.30 -7.57 -9.62
N MET A 197 -2.36 -8.35 -9.37
CA MET A 197 -2.26 -9.80 -9.18
C MET A 197 -1.74 -10.49 -10.45
N ASP A 198 -2.30 -10.16 -11.63
CA ASP A 198 -1.85 -10.72 -12.89
C ASP A 198 -0.38 -10.41 -13.17
N ALA A 199 0.06 -9.17 -12.89
CA ALA A 199 1.45 -8.79 -13.04
C ALA A 199 2.38 -9.51 -12.04
N ALA A 200 1.92 -9.72 -10.79
CA ALA A 200 2.67 -10.46 -9.79
C ALA A 200 2.78 -11.95 -10.12
N GLU A 201 1.69 -12.57 -10.59
CA GLU A 201 1.66 -13.96 -11.01
C GLU A 201 2.52 -14.21 -12.26
N GLU A 202 2.52 -13.30 -13.22
CA GLU A 202 3.42 -13.33 -14.38
C GLU A 202 4.89 -13.22 -13.92
N LEU A 203 5.18 -12.30 -12.98
CA LEU A 203 6.52 -12.11 -12.45
C LEU A 203 7.03 -13.34 -11.70
N ALA A 204 6.16 -13.98 -10.89
CA ALA A 204 6.46 -15.17 -10.10
C ALA A 204 6.45 -16.46 -10.95
N GLY A 205 5.85 -16.44 -12.14
CA GLY A 205 5.63 -17.63 -12.96
C GLY A 205 4.65 -18.64 -12.36
N ALA A 206 3.83 -18.23 -11.38
CA ALA A 206 2.87 -19.08 -10.70
C ALA A 206 1.81 -18.27 -9.92
N PRO A 207 0.65 -18.89 -9.58
CA PRO A 207 -0.40 -18.22 -8.82
C PRO A 207 0.06 -17.73 -7.44
N LEU A 208 -0.56 -16.63 -6.99
CA LEU A 208 -0.37 -16.10 -5.65
C LEU A 208 -1.05 -16.99 -4.59
N ASP A 209 -0.45 -17.07 -3.42
CA ASP A 209 -1.01 -17.73 -2.24
C ASP A 209 -1.72 -16.74 -1.31
N ALA A 210 -1.25 -15.49 -1.27
CA ALA A 210 -1.85 -14.43 -0.45
C ALA A 210 -1.72 -13.05 -1.11
N VAL A 211 -2.65 -12.16 -0.76
CA VAL A 211 -2.65 -10.74 -1.13
C VAL A 211 -2.87 -9.91 0.13
N VAL A 212 -2.00 -8.93 0.37
CA VAL A 212 -2.05 -7.99 1.49
C VAL A 212 -2.15 -6.59 0.87
N ALA A 213 -3.37 -6.05 0.73
CA ALA A 213 -3.59 -4.82 -0.03
C ALA A 213 -4.90 -4.10 0.32
N GLY A 214 -4.93 -2.78 0.12
CA GLY A 214 -6.15 -2.02 -0.06
C GLY A 214 -6.66 -2.15 -1.49
N PHE A 215 -7.97 -2.15 -1.70
CA PHE A 215 -8.59 -2.35 -3.03
C PHE A 215 -9.21 -1.07 -3.59
N HIS A 216 -9.00 0.05 -2.94
CA HIS A 216 -9.46 1.39 -3.32
C HIS A 216 -10.99 1.48 -3.63
N LEU A 217 -11.80 0.79 -2.84
CA LEU A 217 -13.26 0.74 -3.01
C LEU A 217 -14.02 1.78 -2.16
N MET A 218 -13.29 2.66 -1.46
CA MET A 218 -13.82 3.75 -0.66
C MET A 218 -13.18 5.07 -1.08
N ASP A 219 -14.01 6.11 -1.29
CA ASP A 219 -13.54 7.49 -1.42
C ASP A 219 -13.65 8.20 -0.06
N PRO A 220 -12.53 8.46 0.63
CA PRO A 220 -12.56 9.11 1.93
C PRO A 220 -13.04 10.56 1.88
N SER A 221 -12.87 11.23 0.74
CA SER A 221 -13.24 12.64 0.54
C SER A 221 -14.74 12.82 0.28
N GLY A 222 -15.35 11.84 -0.36
CA GLY A 222 -16.74 11.91 -0.82
C GLY A 222 -17.74 11.13 0.02
N GLY A 223 -17.26 10.29 0.95
CA GLY A 223 -18.10 9.35 1.69
C GLY A 223 -18.83 8.36 0.78
N THR A 224 -18.35 8.21 -0.45
CA THR A 224 -18.94 7.29 -1.43
C THR A 224 -18.18 5.97 -1.40
N VAL A 225 -18.93 4.91 -1.46
CA VAL A 225 -18.44 3.54 -1.64
C VAL A 225 -18.51 3.21 -3.13
N GLU A 226 -17.63 2.38 -3.63
CA GLU A 226 -17.71 1.86 -5.00
C GLU A 226 -19.07 1.18 -5.23
N ASP A 227 -19.54 1.17 -6.47
CA ASP A 227 -20.81 0.53 -6.83
C ASP A 227 -20.85 -0.93 -6.35
N ALA A 228 -21.93 -1.29 -5.63
CA ALA A 228 -22.06 -2.62 -5.04
C ALA A 228 -22.04 -3.75 -6.08
N ALA A 229 -22.51 -3.49 -7.31
CA ALA A 229 -22.48 -4.49 -8.37
C ALA A 229 -21.03 -4.72 -8.86
N LEU A 230 -20.27 -3.65 -9.03
CA LEU A 230 -18.84 -3.74 -9.38
C LEU A 230 -18.02 -4.39 -8.27
N THR A 231 -18.31 -4.05 -7.01
CA THR A 231 -17.65 -4.68 -5.86
C THR A 231 -17.92 -6.19 -5.82
N ARG A 232 -19.16 -6.62 -6.09
CA ARG A 232 -19.49 -8.06 -6.19
C ARG A 232 -18.86 -8.74 -7.38
N GLU A 233 -18.75 -8.05 -8.53
CA GLU A 233 -18.04 -8.58 -9.70
C GLU A 233 -16.55 -8.81 -9.36
N LEU A 234 -15.91 -7.81 -8.76
CA LEU A 234 -14.55 -7.96 -8.25
C LEU A 234 -14.43 -9.13 -7.27
N ALA A 235 -15.38 -9.25 -6.33
CA ALA A 235 -15.37 -10.34 -5.34
C ALA A 235 -15.43 -11.73 -6.01
N ARG A 236 -16.25 -11.91 -7.07
CA ARG A 236 -16.31 -13.18 -7.82
C ARG A 236 -15.02 -13.47 -8.55
N GLU A 237 -14.39 -12.46 -9.16
CA GLU A 237 -13.08 -12.62 -9.80
C GLU A 237 -12.01 -13.01 -8.79
N LEU A 238 -11.98 -12.36 -7.62
CA LEU A 238 -11.09 -12.75 -6.53
C LEU A 238 -11.40 -14.16 -6.01
N ALA A 239 -12.68 -14.55 -5.95
CA ALA A 239 -13.10 -15.89 -5.54
C ALA A 239 -12.64 -16.99 -6.51
N SER A 240 -12.46 -16.66 -7.79
CA SER A 240 -11.93 -17.59 -8.79
C SER A 240 -10.42 -17.84 -8.65
N ARG A 241 -9.71 -16.95 -7.96
CA ARG A 241 -8.26 -17.07 -7.71
C ARG A 241 -7.99 -17.96 -6.51
N ARG A 242 -6.75 -18.48 -6.42
CA ARG A 242 -6.32 -19.34 -5.31
C ARG A 242 -6.07 -18.58 -4.01
N ALA A 243 -5.69 -17.31 -4.08
CA ALA A 243 -5.18 -16.51 -2.97
C ALA A 243 -6.17 -16.34 -1.82
N SER A 244 -5.63 -16.14 -0.61
CA SER A 244 -6.31 -15.50 0.52
C SER A 244 -6.01 -14.01 0.53
N TYR A 245 -6.88 -13.21 1.16
CA TYR A 245 -6.85 -11.76 1.08
C TYR A 245 -6.85 -11.13 2.47
N LEU A 246 -5.87 -10.30 2.75
CA LEU A 246 -5.84 -9.41 3.90
C LEU A 246 -6.00 -7.99 3.37
N THR A 247 -7.08 -7.32 3.78
CA THR A 247 -7.40 -5.98 3.27
C THR A 247 -7.62 -4.98 4.40
N PHE A 248 -7.61 -3.70 4.06
CA PHE A 248 -7.63 -2.60 5.01
C PHE A 248 -7.90 -1.26 4.32
N HIS A 249 -7.84 -0.15 5.08
CA HIS A 249 -7.70 1.23 4.64
C HIS A 249 -8.71 1.62 3.55
N CYS A 250 -8.26 1.81 2.31
CA CYS A 250 -9.07 2.29 1.20
C CYS A 250 -10.06 1.25 0.62
N THR A 251 -10.07 0.02 1.12
CA THR A 251 -11.14 -0.95 0.82
C THR A 251 -12.45 -0.51 1.49
N GLY A 252 -12.39 -0.01 2.72
CA GLY A 252 -13.55 0.37 3.49
C GLY A 252 -14.37 -0.82 3.99
N THR A 253 -15.09 -0.62 5.10
CA THR A 253 -15.84 -1.69 5.78
C THR A 253 -17.08 -2.13 5.00
N ASP A 254 -17.73 -1.21 4.27
CA ASP A 254 -18.94 -1.53 3.51
C ASP A 254 -18.62 -2.40 2.29
N ALA A 255 -17.55 -2.06 1.54
CA ALA A 255 -17.08 -2.90 0.45
C ALA A 255 -16.55 -4.24 0.97
N PHE A 256 -15.84 -4.23 2.12
CA PHE A 256 -15.39 -5.47 2.76
C PHE A 256 -16.55 -6.42 3.08
N ALA A 257 -17.69 -5.91 3.53
CA ALA A 257 -18.87 -6.77 3.79
C ALA A 257 -19.30 -7.51 2.52
N LEU A 258 -19.35 -6.82 1.36
CA LEU A 258 -19.67 -7.43 0.07
C LEU A 258 -18.62 -8.43 -0.40
N LEU A 259 -17.33 -8.13 -0.17
CA LEU A 259 -16.24 -9.07 -0.47
C LEU A 259 -16.38 -10.33 0.37
N ARG A 260 -16.71 -10.19 1.65
CA ARG A 260 -16.84 -11.32 2.58
C ARG A 260 -18.01 -12.23 2.25
N ASP A 261 -19.10 -11.69 1.72
CA ASP A 261 -20.26 -12.49 1.25
C ASP A 261 -19.85 -13.52 0.18
N GLU A 262 -18.92 -13.16 -0.72
CA GLU A 262 -18.45 -14.02 -1.82
C GLU A 262 -17.21 -14.85 -1.45
N LEU A 263 -16.28 -14.28 -0.68
CA LEU A 263 -14.97 -14.88 -0.37
C LEU A 263 -14.98 -15.70 0.93
N GLY A 264 -15.95 -15.46 1.82
CA GLY A 264 -16.02 -16.11 3.12
C GLY A 264 -14.78 -15.87 3.97
N GLU A 265 -14.20 -16.96 4.52
CA GLU A 265 -13.01 -16.92 5.38
C GLU A 265 -11.71 -16.59 4.60
N ARG A 266 -11.75 -16.54 3.27
CA ARG A 266 -10.56 -16.17 2.47
C ARG A 266 -10.25 -14.69 2.46
N VAL A 267 -11.14 -13.82 2.98
CA VAL A 267 -10.87 -12.40 3.14
C VAL A 267 -11.00 -11.99 4.60
N SER A 268 -10.01 -11.21 5.07
CA SER A 268 -10.01 -10.63 6.43
C SER A 268 -9.69 -9.14 6.35
N TYR A 269 -10.40 -8.34 7.18
CA TYR A 269 -10.10 -6.91 7.34
C TYR A 269 -9.15 -6.73 8.53
N LEU A 270 -8.06 -6.02 8.30
CA LEU A 270 -7.07 -5.73 9.34
C LEU A 270 -7.23 -4.29 9.85
N HIS A 271 -7.08 -4.13 11.16
CA HIS A 271 -7.09 -2.85 11.87
C HIS A 271 -5.70 -2.56 12.46
N VAL A 272 -5.48 -1.32 12.93
CA VAL A 272 -4.22 -1.01 13.66
C VAL A 272 -4.06 -1.99 14.84
N GLY A 273 -2.89 -2.62 14.90
CA GLY A 273 -2.55 -3.63 15.89
C GLY A 273 -2.86 -5.07 15.46
N SER A 274 -3.54 -5.29 14.34
CA SER A 274 -3.72 -6.63 13.77
C SER A 274 -2.37 -7.26 13.41
N ARG A 275 -2.26 -8.57 13.64
CA ARG A 275 -1.12 -9.41 13.24
C ARG A 275 -1.64 -10.60 12.45
N ALA A 276 -1.01 -10.89 11.33
CA ALA A 276 -1.37 -12.01 10.47
C ALA A 276 -0.11 -12.72 9.96
N GLU A 277 -0.20 -14.04 9.81
CA GLU A 277 0.80 -14.85 9.12
C GLU A 277 0.30 -15.15 7.70
N VAL A 278 1.18 -15.00 6.70
CA VAL A 278 0.88 -15.24 5.29
C VAL A 278 1.94 -16.10 4.63
#